data_475a4e7d521d6843ba9c492d3326d1cc
#
_entry.id   475a4e7d521d6843ba9c492d3326d1cc
#
_cell.length_a   1.000
_cell.length_b   1.000
_cell.length_c   1.000
_cell.angle_alpha   90.00
_cell.angle_beta   90.00
_cell.angle_gamma   90.00
#
_symmetry.space_group_name_H-M   'P 1'
#
loop_
_entity.id
_entity.type
_entity.pdbx_description
1 polymer ?
#
loop_
_entity_poly.entity_id
_entity_poly.type
_entity_poly.pdbx_seq_one_letter_code
_entity_poly.pdbx_strand_id
1 'polypeptide(L)'
;MELWARGEMRGPALPAFELKTEVRNGSFQYSSLPKAVTDINIAARVSNPGSVMDKTVVDLSKFGLRMAGNSVAATFYATNLVSDPVFRASADGRVDLGAVKEVYPLEKGVDLGGLITADLKLSGRMSDIEKNRYERLGAQGTFVVEGVGLTLPNLPAVRIRRAAATVTPAAMTLGEFGLTVGRSDLSANGQLTGYIGYLLRDDVLSGRLYVKSELLDLNEIMDAMPSAEGGAADEEAPAEPVRAIEVPRNLNLSLNTDLRKVLFEKMTIGDISGEMRVAGGALSLERLAMGVFGGRATASGSYSTAADPARPVLKLDAAVSGASFRKTFEELEMVQQLVPIFAKTGGDYSLSLDLGTSLDAAMSPDLRSLNAAGEIKSANIHVQNIEAFDALAKALGNDDLRKIEARDVAIRFSIKDGRITTQPFDLKM
;
A
#
# COMPACT_ATOMS: atom_id res chain seq x y z
N MET A 1 -41.11 -5.92 -20.23
CA MET A 1 -40.51 -7.21 -19.85
C MET A 1 -41.39 -8.33 -20.39
N GLU A 2 -40.81 -9.25 -21.12
CA GLU A 2 -41.50 -10.40 -21.69
C GLU A 2 -40.81 -11.68 -21.18
N LEU A 3 -41.57 -12.64 -20.72
CA LEU A 3 -41.07 -13.94 -20.28
C LEU A 3 -41.95 -15.04 -20.88
N TRP A 4 -41.32 -16.02 -21.53
CA TRP A 4 -42.01 -17.29 -21.91
C TRP A 4 -41.13 -18.48 -21.57
N ALA A 5 -41.75 -19.59 -21.27
CA ALA A 5 -41.11 -20.89 -21.08
C ALA A 5 -41.98 -21.97 -21.70
N ARG A 6 -41.35 -22.97 -22.37
CA ARG A 6 -42.04 -24.07 -23.01
C ARG A 6 -41.24 -25.36 -22.87
N GLY A 7 -41.84 -26.41 -22.40
CA GLY A 7 -41.23 -27.75 -22.27
C GLY A 7 -41.26 -28.22 -20.79
N GLU A 8 -40.66 -29.35 -20.57
CA GLU A 8 -40.60 -30.02 -19.27
C GLU A 8 -39.17 -29.99 -18.74
N MET A 9 -39.00 -29.91 -17.42
CA MET A 9 -37.71 -30.17 -16.78
C MET A 9 -37.47 -31.69 -16.73
N ARG A 10 -36.43 -32.17 -17.40
CA ARG A 10 -36.03 -33.58 -17.40
C ARG A 10 -34.54 -33.72 -17.01
N GLY A 11 -34.29 -34.11 -15.75
CA GLY A 11 -32.93 -34.18 -15.22
C GLY A 11 -32.23 -32.83 -15.29
N PRO A 12 -31.04 -32.72 -15.89
CA PRO A 12 -30.31 -31.46 -16.02
C PRO A 12 -30.83 -30.53 -17.15
N ALA A 13 -31.82 -30.99 -17.93
CA ALA A 13 -32.35 -30.21 -19.05
C ALA A 13 -33.40 -29.23 -18.57
N LEU A 14 -33.23 -27.98 -18.97
CA LEU A 14 -34.18 -26.90 -18.76
C LEU A 14 -35.26 -26.87 -19.86
N PRO A 15 -36.46 -26.37 -19.58
CA PRO A 15 -37.41 -26.02 -20.65
C PRO A 15 -36.81 -24.93 -21.55
N ALA A 16 -37.26 -24.83 -22.77
CA ALA A 16 -36.96 -23.69 -23.60
C ALA A 16 -37.56 -22.43 -22.94
N PHE A 17 -36.75 -21.38 -22.77
CA PHE A 17 -37.24 -20.13 -22.22
C PHE A 17 -36.54 -18.90 -22.83
N GLU A 18 -37.19 -17.80 -22.76
CA GLU A 18 -36.64 -16.49 -23.06
C GLU A 18 -37.19 -15.46 -22.10
N LEU A 19 -36.29 -14.73 -21.46
CA LEU A 19 -36.59 -13.50 -20.72
C LEU A 19 -36.02 -12.35 -21.50
N LYS A 20 -36.88 -11.43 -21.94
CA LYS A 20 -36.49 -10.19 -22.60
C LYS A 20 -36.93 -9.00 -21.76
N THR A 21 -35.99 -8.11 -21.51
CA THR A 21 -36.22 -6.87 -20.81
C THR A 21 -35.81 -5.71 -21.69
N GLU A 22 -36.70 -4.78 -21.90
CA GLU A 22 -36.45 -3.55 -22.64
C GLU A 22 -36.93 -2.35 -21.82
N VAL A 23 -36.01 -1.40 -21.60
CA VAL A 23 -36.30 -0.09 -21.04
C VAL A 23 -35.85 0.95 -22.05
N ARG A 24 -36.72 1.90 -22.35
CA ARG A 24 -36.44 3.01 -23.27
C ARG A 24 -36.70 4.31 -22.55
N ASN A 25 -35.70 5.20 -22.53
CA ASN A 25 -35.76 6.51 -21.93
C ASN A 25 -36.33 6.50 -20.49
N GLY A 26 -35.97 5.46 -19.73
CA GLY A 26 -36.37 5.36 -18.33
C GLY A 26 -35.73 6.49 -17.52
N SER A 27 -36.37 6.81 -16.42
CA SER A 27 -35.83 7.73 -15.42
C SER A 27 -36.12 7.23 -14.02
N PHE A 28 -35.20 7.56 -13.10
CA PHE A 28 -35.32 7.25 -11.70
C PHE A 28 -34.80 8.41 -10.87
N GLN A 29 -35.53 8.78 -9.83
CA GLN A 29 -35.11 9.82 -8.90
C GLN A 29 -35.47 9.42 -7.48
N TYR A 30 -34.51 9.55 -6.57
CA TYR A 30 -34.77 9.50 -5.15
C TYR A 30 -35.53 10.77 -4.74
N SER A 31 -36.60 10.61 -3.97
CA SER A 31 -37.47 11.73 -3.56
C SER A 31 -36.73 12.82 -2.76
N SER A 32 -35.63 12.45 -2.11
CA SER A 32 -34.80 13.35 -1.30
C SER A 32 -33.67 14.01 -2.08
N LEU A 33 -33.47 13.71 -3.37
CA LEU A 33 -32.33 14.18 -4.15
C LEU A 33 -32.75 15.10 -5.29
N PRO A 34 -31.91 16.11 -5.64
CA PRO A 34 -32.29 17.16 -6.58
C PRO A 34 -32.33 16.73 -8.04
N LYS A 35 -31.60 15.67 -8.42
CA LYS A 35 -31.49 15.24 -9.81
C LYS A 35 -31.90 13.78 -10.00
N ALA A 36 -32.41 13.49 -11.21
CA ALA A 36 -32.76 12.15 -11.65
C ALA A 36 -31.59 11.51 -12.44
N VAL A 37 -31.56 10.20 -12.43
CA VAL A 37 -30.91 9.40 -13.46
C VAL A 37 -31.88 9.32 -14.64
N THR A 38 -31.43 9.72 -15.84
CA THR A 38 -32.27 9.80 -17.04
C THR A 38 -31.67 8.98 -18.18
N ASP A 39 -32.39 8.94 -19.28
CA ASP A 39 -31.97 8.24 -20.50
C ASP A 39 -31.59 6.77 -20.22
N ILE A 40 -32.26 6.14 -19.22
CA ILE A 40 -32.03 4.74 -18.92
C ILE A 40 -32.55 3.91 -20.07
N ASN A 41 -31.61 3.29 -20.77
CA ASN A 41 -31.89 2.40 -21.89
C ASN A 41 -31.27 1.04 -21.61
N ILE A 42 -32.11 0.00 -21.59
CA ILE A 42 -31.68 -1.37 -21.34
C ILE A 42 -32.27 -2.27 -22.42
N ALA A 43 -31.47 -3.10 -23.04
CA ALA A 43 -31.92 -4.21 -23.85
C ALA A 43 -31.17 -5.46 -23.40
N ALA A 44 -31.84 -6.30 -22.65
CA ALA A 44 -31.30 -7.52 -22.07
C ALA A 44 -32.14 -8.73 -22.48
N ARG A 45 -31.45 -9.83 -22.76
CA ARG A 45 -32.05 -11.12 -23.12
C ARG A 45 -31.34 -12.26 -22.41
N VAL A 46 -32.11 -13.14 -21.80
CA VAL A 46 -31.61 -14.41 -21.27
C VAL A 46 -32.43 -15.51 -21.91
N SER A 47 -31.80 -16.45 -22.61
CA SER A 47 -32.52 -17.49 -23.33
C SER A 47 -31.82 -18.85 -23.26
N ASN A 48 -32.62 -19.91 -23.23
CA ASN A 48 -32.17 -21.30 -23.37
C ASN A 48 -33.06 -22.03 -24.38
N PRO A 49 -32.51 -22.75 -25.34
CA PRO A 49 -33.31 -23.41 -26.38
C PRO A 49 -34.08 -24.68 -25.92
N GLY A 50 -34.06 -24.98 -24.64
CA GLY A 50 -34.63 -26.23 -24.10
C GLY A 50 -33.56 -27.31 -23.94
N SER A 51 -32.49 -26.99 -23.26
CA SER A 51 -31.31 -27.85 -23.09
C SER A 51 -30.64 -27.62 -21.72
N VAL A 52 -29.44 -28.14 -21.54
CA VAL A 52 -28.63 -27.95 -20.34
C VAL A 52 -28.32 -26.47 -20.12
N MET A 53 -27.96 -26.10 -18.87
CA MET A 53 -27.65 -24.74 -18.46
C MET A 53 -26.58 -24.07 -19.36
N ASP A 54 -25.62 -24.82 -19.84
CA ASP A 54 -24.56 -24.33 -20.74
C ASP A 54 -25.07 -23.74 -22.07
N LYS A 55 -26.26 -24.12 -22.50
CA LYS A 55 -26.91 -23.53 -23.69
C LYS A 55 -27.62 -22.21 -23.38
N THR A 56 -27.59 -21.77 -22.14
CA THR A 56 -28.12 -20.46 -21.78
C THR A 56 -27.20 -19.36 -22.31
N VAL A 57 -27.83 -18.39 -22.95
CA VAL A 57 -27.17 -17.15 -23.43
C VAL A 57 -27.67 -15.98 -22.61
N VAL A 58 -26.75 -15.20 -22.11
CA VAL A 58 -27.02 -13.89 -21.47
C VAL A 58 -26.52 -12.82 -22.44
N ASP A 59 -27.39 -11.93 -22.86
CA ASP A 59 -27.08 -10.84 -23.79
C ASP A 59 -27.66 -9.54 -23.25
N LEU A 60 -26.78 -8.66 -22.77
CA LEU A 60 -27.05 -7.24 -22.49
C LEU A 60 -26.52 -6.45 -23.69
N SER A 61 -27.31 -6.40 -24.75
CA SER A 61 -26.90 -5.73 -26.00
C SER A 61 -26.85 -4.20 -25.87
N LYS A 62 -27.57 -3.66 -24.87
CA LYS A 62 -27.57 -2.24 -24.57
C LYS A 62 -27.80 -2.02 -23.08
N PHE A 63 -26.91 -1.28 -22.47
CA PHE A 63 -27.09 -0.60 -21.20
C PHE A 63 -26.59 0.82 -21.37
N GLY A 64 -27.39 1.78 -21.01
CA GLY A 64 -26.99 3.19 -21.02
C GLY A 64 -27.82 3.98 -20.06
N LEU A 65 -27.20 4.98 -19.46
CA LEU A 65 -27.86 5.95 -18.60
C LEU A 65 -27.14 7.29 -18.63
N ARG A 66 -27.85 8.32 -18.24
CA ARG A 66 -27.30 9.64 -17.98
C ARG A 66 -27.54 10.04 -16.53
N MET A 67 -26.47 10.45 -15.86
CA MET A 67 -26.48 10.81 -14.46
C MET A 67 -25.83 12.19 -14.32
N ALA A 68 -26.63 13.20 -13.91
CA ALA A 68 -26.16 14.57 -13.72
C ALA A 68 -25.29 15.11 -14.90
N GLY A 69 -25.70 14.80 -16.13
CA GLY A 69 -24.98 15.23 -17.35
C GLY A 69 -23.91 14.27 -17.85
N ASN A 70 -23.55 13.26 -17.08
CA ASN A 70 -22.56 12.24 -17.46
C ASN A 70 -23.26 11.03 -18.08
N SER A 71 -22.68 10.46 -19.13
CA SER A 71 -23.20 9.27 -19.81
C SER A 71 -22.34 8.07 -19.56
N VAL A 72 -22.98 6.93 -19.32
CA VAL A 72 -22.34 5.62 -19.19
C VAL A 72 -23.05 4.65 -20.12
N ALA A 73 -22.29 3.85 -20.84
CA ALA A 73 -22.77 2.77 -21.68
C ALA A 73 -22.02 1.48 -21.38
N ALA A 74 -22.71 0.34 -21.46
CA ALA A 74 -22.10 -0.96 -21.29
C ALA A 74 -22.80 -2.01 -22.15
N THR A 75 -22.08 -3.08 -22.49
CA THR A 75 -22.62 -4.30 -23.07
C THR A 75 -22.04 -5.51 -22.38
N PHE A 76 -22.79 -6.59 -22.34
CA PHE A 76 -22.31 -7.87 -21.81
C PHE A 76 -22.94 -9.03 -22.56
N TYR A 77 -22.14 -10.02 -22.93
CA TYR A 77 -22.58 -11.25 -23.55
C TYR A 77 -21.87 -12.43 -22.91
N ALA A 78 -22.62 -13.47 -22.55
CA ALA A 78 -22.03 -14.70 -22.00
C ALA A 78 -22.79 -15.96 -22.47
N THR A 79 -22.06 -17.05 -22.66
CA THR A 79 -22.56 -18.37 -22.97
C THR A 79 -21.68 -19.46 -22.34
N ASN A 80 -22.10 -20.72 -22.34
CA ASN A 80 -21.44 -21.86 -21.69
C ASN A 80 -21.20 -21.60 -20.21
N LEU A 81 -22.25 -21.14 -19.51
CA LEU A 81 -22.15 -20.51 -18.17
C LEU A 81 -21.63 -21.43 -17.05
N VAL A 82 -21.66 -22.77 -17.28
CA VAL A 82 -21.27 -23.80 -16.30
C VAL A 82 -19.94 -24.46 -16.65
N SER A 83 -19.78 -24.92 -17.90
CA SER A 83 -18.60 -25.69 -18.28
C SER A 83 -17.35 -24.84 -18.50
N ASP A 84 -17.49 -23.75 -19.27
CA ASP A 84 -16.40 -22.81 -19.57
C ASP A 84 -17.00 -21.52 -20.12
N PRO A 85 -17.36 -20.57 -19.26
CA PRO A 85 -18.00 -19.32 -19.67
C PRO A 85 -17.18 -18.57 -20.72
N VAL A 86 -17.81 -18.29 -21.86
CA VAL A 86 -17.30 -17.41 -22.90
C VAL A 86 -18.01 -16.09 -22.75
N PHE A 87 -17.26 -15.01 -22.63
CA PHE A 87 -17.82 -13.70 -22.36
C PHE A 87 -17.26 -12.60 -23.27
N ARG A 88 -18.03 -11.56 -23.46
CA ARG A 88 -17.63 -10.26 -24.03
C ARG A 88 -18.30 -9.16 -23.23
N ALA A 89 -17.53 -8.17 -22.83
CA ALA A 89 -18.01 -7.01 -22.10
C ALA A 89 -17.39 -5.74 -22.66
N SER A 90 -18.14 -4.65 -22.63
CA SER A 90 -17.60 -3.32 -22.87
C SER A 90 -18.17 -2.35 -21.86
N ALA A 91 -17.37 -1.36 -21.50
CA ALA A 91 -17.79 -0.22 -20.69
C ALA A 91 -17.18 1.06 -21.27
N ASP A 92 -18.03 2.01 -21.56
CA ASP A 92 -17.65 3.32 -22.08
C ASP A 92 -18.40 4.39 -21.29
N GLY A 93 -17.70 5.44 -20.89
CA GLY A 93 -18.37 6.51 -20.19
C GLY A 93 -17.45 7.47 -19.47
N ARG A 94 -18.10 8.52 -18.99
CA ARG A 94 -17.51 9.55 -18.16
C ARG A 94 -18.41 9.79 -16.95
N VAL A 95 -17.87 9.69 -15.75
CA VAL A 95 -18.58 9.86 -14.49
C VAL A 95 -17.91 10.92 -13.64
N ASP A 96 -18.61 12.03 -13.39
CA ASP A 96 -18.27 13.00 -12.37
C ASP A 96 -18.81 12.52 -11.03
N LEU A 97 -17.90 12.10 -10.14
CA LEU A 97 -18.25 11.56 -8.82
C LEU A 97 -18.87 12.63 -7.92
N GLY A 98 -18.51 13.92 -8.10
CA GLY A 98 -19.13 15.02 -7.37
C GLY A 98 -20.62 15.18 -7.69
N ALA A 99 -21.03 14.77 -8.88
CA ALA A 99 -22.42 14.78 -9.30
C ALA A 99 -23.20 13.54 -8.81
N VAL A 100 -22.55 12.48 -8.37
CA VAL A 100 -23.20 11.25 -7.86
C VAL A 100 -24.07 11.55 -6.66
N LYS A 101 -23.65 12.41 -5.75
CA LYS A 101 -24.43 12.82 -4.56
C LYS A 101 -25.73 13.52 -4.88
N GLU A 102 -25.90 14.03 -6.10
CA GLU A 102 -27.13 14.67 -6.55
C GLU A 102 -28.20 13.67 -7.02
N VAL A 103 -27.80 12.41 -7.28
CA VAL A 103 -28.66 11.34 -7.83
C VAL A 103 -28.67 10.08 -6.98
N TYR A 104 -27.69 9.92 -6.06
CA TYR A 104 -27.58 8.77 -5.15
C TYR A 104 -27.25 9.24 -3.73
N PRO A 105 -27.95 8.74 -2.69
CA PRO A 105 -27.70 9.13 -1.31
C PRO A 105 -26.38 8.52 -0.82
N LEU A 106 -25.43 9.37 -0.45
CA LEU A 106 -24.19 8.96 0.19
C LEU A 106 -24.37 8.94 1.72
N GLU A 107 -23.57 8.15 2.41
CA GLU A 107 -23.51 8.13 3.88
C GLU A 107 -23.08 9.49 4.43
N LYS A 108 -23.53 9.81 5.65
CA LYS A 108 -23.16 11.09 6.28
C LYS A 108 -21.65 11.18 6.53
N GLY A 109 -21.07 12.29 6.11
CA GLY A 109 -19.64 12.55 6.27
C GLY A 109 -18.76 12.03 5.12
N VAL A 110 -19.33 11.32 4.15
CA VAL A 110 -18.63 10.92 2.92
C VAL A 110 -18.73 12.05 1.89
N ASP A 111 -17.59 12.62 1.51
CA ASP A 111 -17.50 13.52 0.36
C ASP A 111 -16.70 12.85 -0.76
N LEU A 112 -17.30 12.81 -1.94
CA LEU A 112 -16.76 12.14 -3.10
C LEU A 112 -16.75 13.12 -4.27
N GLY A 113 -15.60 13.24 -4.93
CA GLY A 113 -15.44 14.13 -6.08
C GLY A 113 -14.43 13.60 -7.07
N GLY A 114 -14.36 14.26 -8.23
CA GLY A 114 -13.44 13.91 -9.32
C GLY A 114 -14.13 13.22 -10.50
N LEU A 115 -13.34 12.87 -11.49
CA LEU A 115 -13.80 12.39 -12.78
C LEU A 115 -13.19 11.04 -13.10
N ILE A 116 -14.03 10.10 -13.53
CA ILE A 116 -13.61 8.81 -14.08
C ILE A 116 -14.02 8.76 -15.56
N THR A 117 -13.09 8.46 -16.43
CA THR A 117 -13.33 8.19 -17.85
C THR A 117 -12.82 6.80 -18.20
N ALA A 118 -13.63 6.01 -18.86
CA ALA A 118 -13.26 4.66 -19.27
C ALA A 118 -13.77 4.38 -20.71
N ASP A 119 -12.96 3.69 -21.48
CA ASP A 119 -13.32 2.98 -22.70
C ASP A 119 -12.62 1.63 -22.67
N LEU A 120 -13.35 0.59 -22.25
CA LEU A 120 -12.81 -0.71 -21.96
C LEU A 120 -13.58 -1.80 -22.70
N LYS A 121 -12.86 -2.75 -23.28
CA LYS A 121 -13.41 -3.95 -23.89
C LYS A 121 -12.66 -5.17 -23.39
N LEU A 122 -13.41 -6.17 -22.97
CA LEU A 122 -12.89 -7.43 -22.46
C LEU A 122 -13.64 -8.60 -23.11
N SER A 123 -12.92 -9.63 -23.55
CA SER A 123 -13.53 -10.86 -24.06
C SER A 123 -12.63 -12.05 -23.81
N GLY A 124 -13.21 -13.24 -23.71
CA GLY A 124 -12.42 -14.46 -23.49
C GLY A 124 -13.24 -15.62 -22.98
N ARG A 125 -12.50 -16.58 -22.42
CA ARG A 125 -13.02 -17.75 -21.74
C ARG A 125 -12.57 -17.74 -20.29
N MET A 126 -13.40 -18.23 -19.38
CA MET A 126 -13.05 -18.32 -17.96
C MET A 126 -11.86 -19.26 -17.76
N SER A 127 -11.80 -20.38 -18.49
CA SER A 127 -10.66 -21.31 -18.43
C SER A 127 -9.33 -20.71 -18.87
N ASP A 128 -9.31 -19.64 -19.68
CA ASP A 128 -8.08 -18.94 -20.04
C ASP A 128 -7.61 -18.03 -18.89
N ILE A 129 -8.54 -17.42 -18.15
CA ILE A 129 -8.23 -16.69 -16.92
C ILE A 129 -7.71 -17.64 -15.85
N GLU A 130 -8.42 -18.76 -15.60
CA GLU A 130 -8.05 -19.78 -14.62
C GLU A 130 -6.67 -20.39 -14.81
N LYS A 131 -6.25 -20.52 -16.07
CA LYS A 131 -4.96 -21.09 -16.47
C LYS A 131 -3.89 -20.03 -16.75
N ASN A 132 -4.14 -18.77 -16.37
CA ASN A 132 -3.25 -17.61 -16.61
C ASN A 132 -2.82 -17.43 -18.07
N ARG A 133 -3.69 -17.82 -19.02
CA ARG A 133 -3.44 -17.68 -20.47
C ARG A 133 -4.00 -16.36 -20.99
N TYR A 134 -3.53 -15.27 -20.40
CA TYR A 134 -4.06 -13.92 -20.66
C TYR A 134 -3.88 -13.48 -22.12
N GLU A 135 -2.89 -14.03 -22.82
CA GLU A 135 -2.65 -13.80 -24.25
C GLU A 135 -3.82 -14.24 -25.17
N ARG A 136 -4.71 -15.09 -24.66
CA ARG A 136 -5.91 -15.55 -25.36
C ARG A 136 -7.14 -14.69 -25.14
N LEU A 137 -7.03 -13.74 -24.23
CA LEU A 137 -8.10 -12.80 -23.95
C LEU A 137 -8.02 -11.61 -24.93
N GLY A 138 -9.18 -11.07 -25.28
CA GLY A 138 -9.27 -9.73 -25.85
C GLY A 138 -9.44 -8.74 -24.71
N ALA A 139 -8.45 -7.92 -24.46
CA ALA A 139 -8.54 -6.82 -23.49
C ALA A 139 -7.91 -5.59 -24.11
N GLN A 140 -8.66 -4.51 -24.19
CA GLN A 140 -8.16 -3.25 -24.73
C GLN A 140 -8.92 -2.07 -24.16
N GLY A 141 -8.26 -0.95 -24.07
CA GLY A 141 -8.88 0.33 -23.73
C GLY A 141 -8.03 1.19 -22.84
N THR A 142 -8.67 2.24 -22.35
CA THR A 142 -8.07 3.24 -21.48
C THR A 142 -8.96 3.49 -20.29
N PHE A 143 -8.32 3.81 -19.17
CA PHE A 143 -8.97 4.21 -17.93
C PHE A 143 -8.25 5.44 -17.38
N VAL A 144 -8.97 6.50 -17.11
CA VAL A 144 -8.43 7.75 -16.57
C VAL A 144 -9.27 8.20 -15.39
N VAL A 145 -8.59 8.49 -14.30
CA VAL A 145 -9.14 9.07 -13.08
C VAL A 145 -8.50 10.43 -12.87
N GLU A 146 -9.27 11.46 -12.58
CA GLU A 146 -8.79 12.83 -12.39
C GLU A 146 -9.43 13.45 -11.17
N GLY A 147 -8.62 13.91 -10.22
CA GLY A 147 -9.06 14.66 -9.05
C GLY A 147 -9.99 13.88 -8.13
N VAL A 148 -9.97 12.53 -8.16
CA VAL A 148 -10.84 11.73 -7.29
C VAL A 148 -10.37 11.88 -5.86
N GLY A 149 -11.24 12.44 -5.03
CA GLY A 149 -11.05 12.65 -3.62
C GLY A 149 -12.10 11.87 -2.81
N LEU A 150 -11.63 11.27 -1.73
CA LEU A 150 -12.45 10.63 -0.72
C LEU A 150 -12.07 11.22 0.63
N THR A 151 -13.02 11.83 1.30
CA THR A 151 -12.89 12.27 2.69
C THR A 151 -13.82 11.42 3.54
N LEU A 152 -13.27 10.76 4.52
CA LEU A 152 -13.98 9.97 5.51
C LEU A 152 -13.75 10.59 6.90
N PRO A 153 -14.71 10.47 7.83
CA PRO A 153 -14.50 10.87 9.23
C PRO A 153 -13.27 10.13 9.81
N ASN A 154 -12.42 10.89 10.51
CA ASN A 154 -11.23 10.37 11.20
C ASN A 154 -10.11 9.77 10.33
N LEU A 155 -10.16 9.97 9.01
CA LEU A 155 -9.10 9.54 8.10
C LEU A 155 -8.51 10.75 7.36
N PRO A 156 -7.20 10.76 7.05
CA PRO A 156 -6.62 11.77 6.17
C PRO A 156 -7.34 11.76 4.82
N ALA A 157 -7.51 12.95 4.27
CA ALA A 157 -8.08 13.07 2.94
C ALA A 157 -7.22 12.30 1.91
N VAL A 158 -7.83 11.36 1.22
CA VAL A 158 -7.21 10.60 0.13
C VAL A 158 -7.62 11.24 -1.19
N ARG A 159 -6.65 11.58 -2.02
CA ARG A 159 -6.91 12.16 -3.34
C ARG A 159 -6.03 11.53 -4.42
N ILE A 160 -6.65 10.95 -5.43
CA ILE A 160 -5.98 10.58 -6.68
C ILE A 160 -5.98 11.82 -7.56
N ARG A 161 -4.83 12.47 -7.72
CA ARG A 161 -4.70 13.64 -8.59
C ARG A 161 -4.96 13.26 -10.04
N ARG A 162 -4.31 12.22 -10.48
CA ARG A 162 -4.51 11.59 -11.78
C ARG A 162 -4.06 10.13 -11.73
N ALA A 163 -4.80 9.25 -12.39
CA ALA A 163 -4.35 7.91 -12.74
C ALA A 163 -4.76 7.65 -14.19
N ALA A 164 -3.80 7.28 -15.03
CA ALA A 164 -4.04 6.97 -16.44
C ALA A 164 -3.42 5.63 -16.77
N ALA A 165 -4.23 4.70 -17.24
CA ALA A 165 -3.81 3.36 -17.61
C ALA A 165 -4.33 2.96 -18.99
N THR A 166 -3.49 2.22 -19.72
CA THR A 166 -3.84 1.53 -20.95
C THR A 166 -3.84 0.03 -20.70
N VAL A 167 -4.88 -0.63 -21.16
CA VAL A 167 -5.13 -2.06 -20.93
C VAL A 167 -4.90 -2.84 -22.22
N THR A 168 -4.16 -3.95 -22.10
CA THR A 168 -3.96 -4.96 -23.13
C THR A 168 -4.10 -6.35 -22.50
N PRO A 169 -4.27 -7.46 -23.26
CA PRO A 169 -4.37 -8.79 -22.68
C PRO A 169 -3.19 -9.18 -21.77
N ALA A 170 -1.99 -8.77 -22.16
CA ALA A 170 -0.77 -9.12 -21.46
C ALA A 170 -0.49 -8.24 -20.23
N ALA A 171 -0.87 -6.97 -20.28
CA ALA A 171 -0.49 -6.00 -19.26
C ALA A 171 -1.41 -4.78 -19.20
N MET A 172 -1.44 -4.16 -18.03
CA MET A 172 -1.91 -2.79 -17.81
C MET A 172 -0.68 -1.90 -17.70
N THR A 173 -0.58 -0.93 -18.58
CA THR A 173 0.46 0.10 -18.50
C THR A 173 -0.08 1.29 -17.76
N LEU A 174 0.48 1.58 -16.59
CA LEU A 174 0.21 2.76 -15.79
C LEU A 174 1.14 3.88 -16.27
N GLY A 175 0.61 4.77 -17.09
CA GLY A 175 1.41 5.90 -17.64
C GLY A 175 1.64 6.98 -16.60
N GLU A 176 0.63 7.24 -15.78
CA GLU A 176 0.70 8.21 -14.71
C GLU A 176 -0.18 7.75 -13.55
N PHE A 177 0.33 7.88 -12.35
CA PHE A 177 -0.41 7.73 -11.11
C PHE A 177 0.08 8.78 -10.11
N GLY A 178 -0.84 9.54 -9.53
CA GLY A 178 -0.54 10.50 -8.48
C GLY A 178 -1.57 10.42 -7.37
N LEU A 179 -1.10 10.12 -6.16
CA LEU A 179 -1.90 9.99 -4.95
C LEU A 179 -1.42 10.99 -3.91
N THR A 180 -2.33 11.52 -3.11
CA THR A 180 -2.01 12.22 -1.85
C THR A 180 -2.83 11.62 -0.72
N VAL A 181 -2.22 11.43 0.45
CA VAL A 181 -2.86 11.00 1.69
C VAL A 181 -2.41 11.97 2.77
N GLY A 182 -3.31 12.83 3.23
CA GLY A 182 -2.94 13.93 4.11
C GLY A 182 -1.81 14.78 3.50
N ARG A 183 -0.66 14.85 4.17
CA ARG A 183 0.54 15.55 3.71
C ARG A 183 1.41 14.74 2.75
N SER A 184 1.20 13.43 2.72
CA SER A 184 1.99 12.52 1.89
C SER A 184 1.59 12.60 0.43
N ASP A 185 2.58 12.53 -0.46
CA ASP A 185 2.38 12.37 -1.90
C ASP A 185 3.04 11.08 -2.40
N LEU A 186 2.46 10.50 -3.41
CA LEU A 186 3.02 9.37 -4.13
C LEU A 186 2.75 9.52 -5.61
N SER A 187 3.74 9.30 -6.43
CA SER A 187 3.58 9.15 -7.88
C SER A 187 4.20 7.83 -8.34
N ALA A 188 3.56 7.23 -9.35
CA ALA A 188 4.05 5.98 -9.91
C ALA A 188 3.77 5.89 -11.41
N ASN A 189 4.59 5.14 -12.11
CA ASN A 189 4.35 4.66 -13.47
C ASN A 189 4.99 3.29 -13.66
N GLY A 190 4.56 2.56 -14.68
CA GLY A 190 5.12 1.24 -14.97
C GLY A 190 4.12 0.27 -15.58
N GLN A 191 4.35 -1.00 -15.36
CA GLN A 191 3.55 -2.06 -15.98
C GLN A 191 3.12 -3.09 -14.93
N LEU A 192 1.85 -3.48 -15.01
CA LEU A 192 1.23 -4.51 -14.18
C LEU A 192 0.77 -5.66 -15.06
N THR A 193 0.98 -6.88 -14.61
CA THR A 193 0.55 -8.12 -15.27
C THR A 193 -0.29 -8.95 -14.31
N GLY A 194 -1.10 -9.87 -14.83
CA GLY A 194 -2.02 -10.65 -14.01
C GLY A 194 -3.23 -9.85 -13.46
N TYR A 195 -3.41 -8.61 -13.90
CA TYR A 195 -4.44 -7.70 -13.38
C TYR A 195 -5.87 -8.24 -13.58
N ILE A 196 -6.13 -9.02 -14.64
CA ILE A 196 -7.45 -9.61 -14.89
C ILE A 196 -7.75 -10.67 -13.82
N GLY A 197 -6.80 -11.56 -13.54
CA GLY A 197 -6.94 -12.57 -12.49
C GLY A 197 -7.04 -11.92 -11.09
N TYR A 198 -6.25 -10.89 -10.85
CA TYR A 198 -6.30 -10.12 -9.59
C TYR A 198 -7.70 -9.52 -9.34
N LEU A 199 -8.30 -8.88 -10.36
CA LEU A 199 -9.62 -8.26 -10.25
C LEU A 199 -10.78 -9.24 -10.15
N LEU A 200 -10.66 -10.41 -10.77
CA LEU A 200 -11.77 -11.37 -10.89
C LEU A 200 -11.68 -12.54 -9.89
N ARG A 201 -10.50 -12.85 -9.37
CA ARG A 201 -10.24 -14.07 -8.60
C ARG A 201 -9.29 -13.90 -7.42
N ASP A 202 -8.86 -12.67 -7.14
CA ASP A 202 -7.86 -12.38 -6.11
C ASP A 202 -6.49 -13.08 -6.34
N ASP A 203 -6.15 -13.33 -7.62
CA ASP A 203 -4.85 -13.88 -8.03
C ASP A 203 -3.73 -12.86 -7.78
N VAL A 204 -2.47 -13.26 -7.99
CA VAL A 204 -1.32 -12.39 -7.76
C VAL A 204 -1.20 -11.31 -8.82
N LEU A 205 -1.23 -10.04 -8.40
CA LEU A 205 -0.86 -8.89 -9.23
C LEU A 205 0.66 -8.76 -9.28
N SER A 206 1.24 -8.87 -10.46
CA SER A 206 2.68 -8.74 -10.65
C SER A 206 3.01 -7.47 -11.43
N GLY A 207 4.23 -6.95 -11.26
CA GLY A 207 4.64 -5.80 -12.05
C GLY A 207 5.95 -5.15 -11.63
N ARG A 208 6.30 -4.13 -12.43
CA ARG A 208 7.42 -3.25 -12.13
C ARG A 208 6.95 -1.81 -12.21
N LEU A 209 7.17 -1.08 -11.12
CA LEU A 209 6.79 0.31 -10.99
C LEU A 209 8.00 1.17 -10.65
N TYR A 210 8.00 2.36 -11.17
CA TYR A 210 8.85 3.46 -10.73
C TYR A 210 8.04 4.35 -9.81
N VAL A 211 8.51 4.53 -8.58
CA VAL A 211 7.77 5.20 -7.49
C VAL A 211 8.55 6.40 -7.00
N LYS A 212 7.90 7.55 -6.92
CA LYS A 212 8.46 8.80 -6.39
C LYS A 212 7.57 9.42 -5.32
N SER A 213 8.20 10.09 -4.35
CA SER A 213 7.53 10.91 -3.36
C SER A 213 8.43 12.09 -2.95
N GLU A 214 7.86 13.26 -2.80
CA GLU A 214 8.54 14.41 -2.19
C GLU A 214 8.46 14.33 -0.66
N LEU A 215 7.32 13.89 -0.13
CA LEU A 215 7.11 13.67 1.29
C LEU A 215 6.22 12.44 1.53
N LEU A 216 6.72 11.50 2.31
CA LEU A 216 5.96 10.36 2.82
C LEU A 216 5.98 10.42 4.35
N ASP A 217 4.87 10.81 4.94
CA ASP A 217 4.69 10.85 6.40
C ASP A 217 4.03 9.55 6.87
N LEU A 218 4.85 8.61 7.29
CA LEU A 218 4.36 7.31 7.77
C LEU A 218 3.61 7.44 9.10
N ASN A 219 3.92 8.46 9.92
CA ASN A 219 3.20 8.67 11.18
C ASN A 219 1.73 9.01 10.90
N GLU A 220 1.47 9.97 9.99
CA GLU A 220 0.11 10.34 9.60
C GLU A 220 -0.66 9.17 8.97
N ILE A 221 0.02 8.33 8.19
CA ILE A 221 -0.60 7.15 7.57
C ILE A 221 -0.92 6.09 8.62
N MET A 222 -0.01 5.84 9.58
CA MET A 222 -0.21 4.86 10.64
C MET A 222 -1.31 5.30 11.61
N ASP A 223 -1.33 6.57 12.00
CA ASP A 223 -2.37 7.14 12.87
C ASP A 223 -3.78 7.04 12.25
N ALA A 224 -3.84 6.99 10.93
CA ALA A 224 -5.09 6.91 10.17
C ALA A 224 -5.58 5.48 9.91
N MET A 225 -4.78 4.46 10.20
CA MET A 225 -5.20 3.08 9.99
C MET A 225 -6.26 2.69 11.04
N PRO A 226 -7.43 2.17 10.62
CA PRO A 226 -8.44 1.75 11.56
C PRO A 226 -7.92 0.63 12.44
N SER A 227 -8.09 0.77 13.75
CA SER A 227 -7.95 -0.34 14.69
C SER A 227 -8.90 -1.46 14.28
N ALA A 228 -8.45 -2.71 14.31
CA ALA A 228 -9.18 -3.81 13.69
C ALA A 228 -10.30 -4.37 14.55
N GLU A 229 -11.17 -3.55 15.07
CA GLU A 229 -12.49 -3.99 15.49
C GLU A 229 -13.54 -3.00 14.99
N GLY A 230 -14.21 -3.38 13.89
CA GLY A 230 -15.48 -2.82 13.48
C GLY A 230 -16.58 -3.27 14.45
N GLY A 231 -16.52 -2.78 15.67
CA GLY A 231 -17.58 -2.83 16.66
C GLY A 231 -18.00 -1.42 16.98
N ALA A 232 -19.33 -1.19 17.08
CA ALA A 232 -19.91 0.10 17.44
C ALA A 232 -19.17 0.75 18.61
N ALA A 233 -18.81 2.03 18.43
CA ALA A 233 -18.10 2.82 19.41
C ALA A 233 -18.85 2.84 20.76
N ASP A 234 -18.32 2.11 21.74
CA ASP A 234 -18.55 2.40 23.14
C ASP A 234 -17.46 3.40 23.58
N GLU A 235 -17.89 4.57 24.02
CA GLU A 235 -17.05 5.76 24.27
C GLU A 235 -16.04 5.66 25.44
N GLU A 236 -15.75 4.48 26.01
CA GLU A 236 -14.88 4.33 27.19
C GLU A 236 -13.77 3.26 27.08
N ALA A 237 -13.44 2.75 25.89
CA ALA A 237 -12.30 1.85 25.75
C ALA A 237 -10.97 2.63 25.59
N PRO A 238 -9.88 2.26 26.29
CA PRO A 238 -8.57 2.86 26.05
C PRO A 238 -8.17 2.62 24.59
N ALA A 239 -7.60 3.65 23.94
CA ALA A 239 -7.16 3.60 22.56
C ALA A 239 -6.28 2.35 22.35
N GLU A 240 -6.76 1.39 21.54
CA GLU A 240 -5.98 0.22 21.20
C GLU A 240 -4.78 0.60 20.34
N PRO A 241 -3.65 -0.12 20.48
CA PRO A 241 -2.41 0.24 19.81
C PRO A 241 -2.56 0.19 18.28
N VAL A 242 -1.88 1.12 17.61
CA VAL A 242 -1.72 1.20 16.15
C VAL A 242 -1.32 -0.18 15.62
N ARG A 243 -1.99 -0.66 14.57
CA ARG A 243 -1.64 -1.96 13.97
C ARG A 243 -0.45 -1.83 13.06
N ALA A 244 0.40 -2.84 13.10
CA ALA A 244 1.48 -3.03 12.13
C ALA A 244 0.95 -3.02 10.69
N ILE A 245 1.70 -2.41 9.78
CA ILE A 245 1.31 -2.29 8.36
C ILE A 245 1.37 -3.67 7.71
N GLU A 246 0.22 -4.25 7.41
CA GLU A 246 0.15 -5.55 6.73
C GLU A 246 0.58 -5.44 5.26
N VAL A 247 1.49 -6.31 4.84
CA VAL A 247 1.93 -6.41 3.45
C VAL A 247 1.03 -7.41 2.72
N PRO A 248 0.32 -7.02 1.64
CA PRO A 248 -0.56 -7.93 0.91
C PRO A 248 0.18 -9.13 0.32
N ARG A 249 -0.44 -10.32 0.42
CA ARG A 249 0.17 -11.57 -0.07
C ARG A 249 -0.01 -11.77 -1.57
N ASN A 250 -1.04 -11.17 -2.14
CA ASN A 250 -1.40 -11.28 -3.55
C ASN A 250 -0.73 -10.22 -4.44
N LEU A 251 0.41 -9.67 -4.00
CA LEU A 251 1.26 -8.78 -4.77
C LEU A 251 2.62 -9.43 -5.05
N ASN A 252 3.18 -9.13 -6.22
CA ASN A 252 4.56 -9.43 -6.61
C ASN A 252 5.12 -8.27 -7.44
N LEU A 253 5.52 -7.20 -6.75
CA LEU A 253 5.91 -5.94 -7.35
C LEU A 253 7.39 -5.65 -7.11
N SER A 254 8.12 -5.29 -8.18
CA SER A 254 9.42 -4.64 -8.09
C SER A 254 9.22 -3.14 -8.19
N LEU A 255 9.71 -2.40 -7.21
CA LEU A 255 9.57 -0.95 -7.08
C LEU A 255 10.94 -0.29 -7.16
N ASN A 256 11.20 0.45 -8.23
CA ASN A 256 12.31 1.40 -8.27
C ASN A 256 11.88 2.68 -7.56
N THR A 257 12.53 3.04 -6.47
CA THR A 257 12.11 4.12 -5.58
C THR A 257 13.03 5.31 -5.62
N ASP A 258 12.42 6.50 -5.54
CA ASP A 258 13.06 7.79 -5.40
C ASP A 258 12.19 8.62 -4.43
N LEU A 259 12.46 8.50 -3.12
CA LEU A 259 11.69 9.14 -2.06
C LEU A 259 12.54 10.21 -1.41
N ARG A 260 12.18 11.47 -1.60
CA ARG A 260 12.98 12.60 -1.16
C ARG A 260 13.01 12.75 0.36
N LYS A 261 11.87 12.54 1.01
CA LYS A 261 11.75 12.66 2.46
C LYS A 261 10.71 11.69 3.02
N VAL A 262 11.11 10.88 3.97
CA VAL A 262 10.22 9.99 4.73
C VAL A 262 10.31 10.36 6.20
N LEU A 263 9.16 10.52 6.85
CA LEU A 263 9.04 10.74 8.29
C LEU A 263 8.52 9.47 8.93
N PHE A 264 9.26 8.94 9.89
CA PHE A 264 8.87 7.76 10.66
C PHE A 264 9.28 7.95 12.12
N GLU A 265 8.33 7.92 13.04
CA GLU A 265 8.50 8.34 14.43
C GLU A 265 9.16 9.74 14.49
N LYS A 266 10.34 9.84 15.12
CA LYS A 266 11.13 11.09 15.19
C LYS A 266 12.18 11.19 14.07
N MET A 267 12.34 10.11 13.27
CA MET A 267 13.34 10.06 12.20
C MET A 267 12.91 10.85 10.98
N THR A 268 13.89 11.53 10.41
CA THR A 268 13.81 12.08 9.06
C THR A 268 14.79 11.33 8.16
N ILE A 269 14.26 10.52 7.24
CA ILE A 269 15.06 9.77 6.26
C ILE A 269 14.98 10.53 4.94
N GLY A 270 16.13 10.92 4.40
CA GLY A 270 16.22 11.69 3.16
C GLY A 270 16.75 10.89 1.99
N ASP A 271 16.39 11.32 0.78
CA ASP A 271 16.97 10.86 -0.50
C ASP A 271 17.06 9.32 -0.62
N ILE A 272 15.96 8.62 -0.29
CA ILE A 272 15.90 7.16 -0.41
C ILE A 272 15.83 6.79 -1.88
N SER A 273 16.80 5.98 -2.32
CA SER A 273 16.83 5.46 -3.69
C SER A 273 17.30 4.02 -3.72
N GLY A 274 16.74 3.24 -4.64
CA GLY A 274 17.06 1.82 -4.82
C GLY A 274 15.86 0.98 -5.18
N GLU A 275 15.98 -0.32 -5.06
CA GLU A 275 14.93 -1.28 -5.40
C GLU A 275 14.30 -1.86 -4.14
N MET A 276 12.96 -1.89 -4.15
CA MET A 276 12.14 -2.59 -3.16
C MET A 276 11.32 -3.67 -3.86
N ARG A 277 11.02 -4.74 -3.16
CA ARG A 277 10.15 -5.79 -3.66
C ARG A 277 9.05 -6.10 -2.66
N VAL A 278 7.81 -6.08 -3.12
CA VAL A 278 6.64 -6.52 -2.35
C VAL A 278 6.21 -7.88 -2.88
N ALA A 279 6.32 -8.93 -2.09
CA ALA A 279 5.91 -10.27 -2.49
C ALA A 279 5.56 -11.15 -1.30
N GLY A 280 4.46 -11.92 -1.40
CA GLY A 280 4.12 -12.97 -0.44
C GLY A 280 3.97 -12.51 1.02
N GLY A 281 3.49 -11.29 1.24
CA GLY A 281 3.35 -10.73 2.59
C GLY A 281 4.65 -10.16 3.16
N ALA A 282 5.64 -9.86 2.30
CA ALA A 282 6.90 -9.24 2.70
C ALA A 282 7.29 -8.08 1.78
N LEU A 283 7.89 -7.06 2.38
CA LEU A 283 8.61 -5.98 1.72
C LEU A 283 10.11 -6.24 1.88
N SER A 284 10.82 -6.42 0.78
CA SER A 284 12.28 -6.57 0.76
C SER A 284 12.93 -5.29 0.25
N LEU A 285 14.05 -4.93 0.85
CA LEU A 285 14.87 -3.78 0.52
C LEU A 285 16.16 -4.29 -0.12
N GLU A 286 16.45 -3.85 -1.34
CA GLU A 286 17.66 -4.27 -2.07
C GLU A 286 18.59 -3.08 -2.22
N ARG A 287 19.56 -2.98 -1.30
CA ARG A 287 20.60 -1.91 -1.28
C ARG A 287 20.04 -0.50 -1.46
N LEU A 288 19.12 -0.12 -0.59
CA LEU A 288 18.62 1.25 -0.55
C LEU A 288 19.73 2.18 -0.06
N ALA A 289 19.97 3.25 -0.79
CA ALA A 289 20.77 4.39 -0.33
C ALA A 289 19.84 5.43 0.30
N MET A 290 20.28 6.06 1.39
CA MET A 290 19.48 7.07 2.09
C MET A 290 20.33 8.00 2.96
N GLY A 291 19.80 9.14 3.30
CA GLY A 291 20.34 10.06 4.31
C GLY A 291 19.67 9.84 5.66
N VAL A 292 20.43 9.56 6.72
CA VAL A 292 19.93 9.36 8.10
C VAL A 292 20.90 9.93 9.11
N PHE A 293 20.42 10.47 10.22
CA PHE A 293 21.21 10.97 11.35
C PHE A 293 22.30 11.96 10.97
N GLY A 294 22.11 12.71 9.89
CA GLY A 294 23.09 13.64 9.32
C GLY A 294 24.17 13.01 8.45
N GLY A 295 24.22 11.70 8.34
CA GLY A 295 25.11 10.92 7.50
C GLY A 295 24.39 10.27 6.32
N ARG A 296 25.02 9.23 5.75
CA ARG A 296 24.49 8.40 4.66
C ARG A 296 24.45 6.95 5.09
N ALA A 297 23.42 6.23 4.63
CA ALA A 297 23.31 4.82 4.86
C ALA A 297 23.02 4.05 3.56
N THR A 298 23.45 2.80 3.55
CA THR A 298 22.95 1.77 2.63
C THR A 298 22.30 0.68 3.46
N ALA A 299 21.13 0.21 3.06
CA ALA A 299 20.40 -0.82 3.79
C ALA A 299 19.85 -1.88 2.85
N SER A 300 19.90 -3.12 3.28
CA SER A 300 19.21 -4.27 2.70
C SER A 300 18.46 -4.98 3.83
N GLY A 301 17.35 -5.64 3.50
CA GLY A 301 16.60 -6.32 4.55
C GLY A 301 15.20 -6.69 4.15
N SER A 302 14.39 -7.05 5.12
CA SER A 302 12.99 -7.38 4.88
C SER A 302 12.11 -7.06 6.09
N TYR A 303 10.93 -6.60 5.80
CA TYR A 303 9.80 -6.49 6.72
C TYR A 303 8.74 -7.48 6.27
N SER A 304 8.32 -8.39 7.14
CA SER A 304 7.41 -9.48 6.78
C SER A 304 6.28 -9.63 7.78
N THR A 305 5.06 -9.62 7.27
CA THR A 305 3.81 -9.94 7.97
C THR A 305 3.27 -11.32 7.58
N ALA A 306 4.03 -12.09 6.79
CA ALA A 306 3.57 -13.35 6.22
C ALA A 306 3.24 -14.43 7.27
N ALA A 307 3.98 -14.49 8.38
CA ALA A 307 3.74 -15.47 9.44
C ALA A 307 2.64 -14.99 10.39
N ASP A 308 2.74 -13.76 10.86
CA ASP A 308 1.81 -13.15 11.82
C ASP A 308 1.74 -11.63 11.55
N PRO A 309 0.61 -11.13 11.06
CA PRO A 309 0.43 -9.69 10.83
C PRO A 309 0.52 -8.83 12.09
N ALA A 310 0.20 -9.39 13.26
CA ALA A 310 0.27 -8.68 14.54
C ALA A 310 1.70 -8.62 15.12
N ARG A 311 2.61 -9.47 14.61
CA ARG A 311 4.01 -9.55 15.04
C ARG A 311 4.95 -9.62 13.84
N PRO A 312 5.08 -8.54 13.06
CA PRO A 312 5.97 -8.49 11.90
C PRO A 312 7.42 -8.82 12.29
N VAL A 313 8.12 -9.41 11.34
CA VAL A 313 9.56 -9.69 11.50
C VAL A 313 10.35 -8.71 10.65
N LEU A 314 11.29 -8.00 11.28
CA LEU A 314 12.24 -7.11 10.63
C LEU A 314 13.61 -7.76 10.60
N LYS A 315 14.25 -7.78 9.44
CA LYS A 315 15.68 -8.10 9.26
C LYS A 315 16.32 -6.93 8.52
N LEU A 316 17.46 -6.49 8.98
CA LEU A 316 18.17 -5.33 8.43
C LEU A 316 19.68 -5.58 8.46
N ASP A 317 20.31 -5.44 7.32
CA ASP A 317 21.75 -5.25 7.13
C ASP A 317 21.98 -3.81 6.70
N ALA A 318 22.75 -3.05 7.47
CA ALA A 318 22.94 -1.63 7.22
C ALA A 318 24.40 -1.23 7.39
N ALA A 319 24.83 -0.34 6.51
CA ALA A 319 26.10 0.37 6.63
C ALA A 319 25.83 1.87 6.65
N VAL A 320 26.25 2.55 7.71
CA VAL A 320 26.07 3.98 7.92
C VAL A 320 27.44 4.66 7.94
N SER A 321 27.56 5.85 7.37
CA SER A 321 28.78 6.64 7.37
C SER A 321 28.49 8.11 7.69
N GLY A 322 29.33 8.69 8.56
CA GLY A 322 29.24 10.10 8.95
C GLY A 322 27.97 10.45 9.71
N ALA A 323 27.37 9.50 10.44
CA ALA A 323 26.20 9.76 11.28
C ALA A 323 26.61 10.46 12.59
N SER A 324 25.80 11.40 13.05
CA SER A 324 26.01 12.09 14.31
C SER A 324 25.48 11.28 15.49
N PHE A 325 26.29 11.07 16.53
CA PHE A 325 25.85 10.44 17.76
C PHE A 325 24.63 11.13 18.37
N ARG A 326 24.65 12.44 18.41
CA ARG A 326 23.56 13.25 18.96
C ARG A 326 22.27 13.08 18.18
N LYS A 327 22.30 13.21 16.85
CA LYS A 327 21.11 13.05 16.03
C LYS A 327 20.53 11.64 16.14
N THR A 328 21.40 10.62 16.16
CA THR A 328 20.97 9.22 16.35
C THR A 328 20.23 9.06 17.68
N PHE A 329 20.74 9.67 18.76
CA PHE A 329 20.06 9.65 20.05
C PHE A 329 18.72 10.40 20.01
N GLU A 330 18.66 11.57 19.38
CA GLU A 330 17.45 12.39 19.31
C GLU A 330 16.32 11.73 18.49
N GLU A 331 16.70 11.01 17.44
CA GLU A 331 15.76 10.44 16.45
C GLU A 331 15.37 8.99 16.73
N LEU A 332 16.20 8.19 17.45
CA LEU A 332 15.95 6.76 17.70
C LEU A 332 15.67 6.47 19.18
N GLU A 333 14.42 6.13 19.49
CA GLU A 333 14.00 5.82 20.86
C GLU A 333 14.71 4.57 21.41
N MET A 334 14.92 3.56 20.59
CA MET A 334 15.69 2.36 20.97
C MET A 334 17.13 2.72 21.42
N VAL A 335 17.77 3.69 20.77
CA VAL A 335 19.11 4.16 21.16
C VAL A 335 19.06 4.92 22.47
N GLN A 336 18.01 5.67 22.75
CA GLN A 336 17.80 6.34 24.03
C GLN A 336 17.73 5.34 25.18
N GLN A 337 17.11 4.19 24.97
CA GLN A 337 16.98 3.13 25.96
C GLN A 337 18.27 2.29 26.13
N LEU A 338 18.91 1.91 25.02
CA LEU A 338 20.03 0.97 25.04
C LEU A 338 21.41 1.63 25.19
N VAL A 339 21.58 2.87 24.68
CA VAL A 339 22.88 3.54 24.60
C VAL A 339 22.77 5.02 25.02
N PRO A 340 22.31 5.34 26.22
CA PRO A 340 22.06 6.71 26.68
C PRO A 340 23.30 7.61 26.63
N ILE A 341 24.50 7.05 26.60
CA ILE A 341 25.73 7.80 26.47
C ILE A 341 25.84 8.59 25.18
N PHE A 342 25.09 8.21 24.11
CA PHE A 342 25.06 8.96 22.85
C PHE A 342 24.57 10.39 23.04
N ALA A 343 23.72 10.64 24.04
CA ALA A 343 23.30 12.01 24.41
C ALA A 343 24.48 12.93 24.82
N LYS A 344 25.52 12.34 25.36
CA LYS A 344 26.72 13.02 25.89
C LYS A 344 27.92 12.92 24.95
N THR A 345 27.76 12.23 23.81
CA THR A 345 28.83 11.97 22.85
C THR A 345 28.67 12.90 21.65
N GLY A 346 29.74 13.65 21.36
CA GLY A 346 29.87 14.44 20.15
C GLY A 346 30.83 13.79 19.16
N GLY A 347 30.71 14.19 17.90
CA GLY A 347 31.42 13.63 16.76
C GLY A 347 30.51 12.80 15.87
N ASP A 348 31.11 12.27 14.82
CA ASP A 348 30.44 11.43 13.84
C ASP A 348 30.99 10.02 13.88
N TYR A 349 30.17 9.06 13.44
CA TYR A 349 30.53 7.65 13.42
C TYR A 349 30.14 6.99 12.11
N SER A 350 30.76 5.84 11.85
CA SER A 350 30.34 4.86 10.87
C SER A 350 29.91 3.59 11.60
N LEU A 351 28.90 2.91 11.07
CA LEU A 351 28.32 1.71 11.67
C LEU A 351 28.12 0.65 10.59
N SER A 352 28.51 -0.57 10.87
CA SER A 352 27.98 -1.77 10.21
C SER A 352 27.05 -2.48 11.18
N LEU A 353 25.89 -2.90 10.75
CA LEU A 353 24.84 -3.48 11.59
C LEU A 353 24.14 -4.61 10.85
N ASP A 354 24.06 -5.77 11.46
CA ASP A 354 23.13 -6.84 11.13
C ASP A 354 22.14 -6.95 12.30
N LEU A 355 20.82 -6.90 11.99
CA LEU A 355 19.76 -6.83 12.99
C LEU A 355 18.58 -7.70 12.59
N GLY A 356 18.05 -8.46 13.55
CA GLY A 356 16.79 -9.17 13.43
C GLY A 356 15.94 -8.97 14.68
N THR A 357 14.66 -8.63 14.50
CA THR A 357 13.70 -8.46 15.60
C THR A 357 12.28 -8.71 15.15
N SER A 358 11.39 -9.02 16.07
CA SER A 358 9.96 -8.90 15.88
C SER A 358 9.53 -7.49 16.27
N LEU A 359 8.50 -6.97 15.61
CA LEU A 359 7.89 -5.70 15.97
C LEU A 359 6.57 -5.97 16.69
N ASP A 360 6.16 -5.04 17.53
CA ASP A 360 4.81 -5.01 18.10
C ASP A 360 3.80 -4.33 17.19
N ALA A 361 2.57 -4.19 17.64
CA ALA A 361 1.50 -3.55 16.89
C ALA A 361 1.76 -2.05 16.63
N ALA A 362 2.58 -1.40 17.44
CA ALA A 362 2.99 0.00 17.27
C ALA A 362 4.26 0.14 16.39
N MET A 363 4.69 -0.94 15.72
CA MET A 363 5.92 -1.00 14.93
C MET A 363 7.21 -0.83 15.74
N SER A 364 7.14 -0.90 17.07
CA SER A 364 8.30 -0.82 17.95
C SER A 364 9.02 -2.17 18.05
N PRO A 365 10.36 -2.20 18.07
CA PRO A 365 11.12 -3.44 18.22
C PRO A 365 10.88 -4.13 19.58
N ASP A 366 10.54 -5.41 19.57
CA ASP A 366 10.53 -6.22 20.79
C ASP A 366 11.98 -6.51 21.22
N LEU A 367 12.45 -5.81 22.24
CA LEU A 367 13.83 -5.91 22.72
C LEU A 367 14.21 -7.34 23.14
N ARG A 368 13.24 -8.20 23.54
CA ARG A 368 13.50 -9.60 23.88
C ARG A 368 13.78 -10.47 22.67
N SER A 369 13.26 -10.08 21.51
CA SER A 369 13.52 -10.76 20.23
C SER A 369 14.71 -10.16 19.48
N LEU A 370 15.21 -9.00 19.96
CA LEU A 370 16.25 -8.23 19.29
C LEU A 370 17.59 -8.96 19.33
N ASN A 371 18.06 -9.38 18.17
CA ASN A 371 19.40 -9.89 17.93
C ASN A 371 20.10 -8.95 16.96
N ALA A 372 21.26 -8.45 17.34
CA ALA A 372 22.07 -7.60 16.48
C ALA A 372 23.55 -7.81 16.70
N ALA A 373 24.33 -7.58 15.67
CA ALA A 373 25.79 -7.50 15.76
C ALA A 373 26.28 -6.35 14.89
N GLY A 374 27.32 -5.67 15.30
CA GLY A 374 27.84 -4.54 14.56
C GLY A 374 29.20 -4.03 15.03
N GLU A 375 29.70 -3.06 14.27
CA GLU A 375 30.92 -2.34 14.57
C GLU A 375 30.70 -0.86 14.39
N ILE A 376 30.96 -0.06 15.43
CA ILE A 376 30.98 1.40 15.37
C ILE A 376 32.42 1.87 15.25
N LYS A 377 32.69 2.75 14.30
CA LYS A 377 33.99 3.42 14.13
C LYS A 377 33.81 4.92 14.18
N SER A 378 34.69 5.60 14.87
CA SER A 378 34.76 7.06 14.87
C SER A 378 36.21 7.55 14.88
N ALA A 379 36.50 8.52 14.03
CA ALA A 379 37.82 9.12 13.99
C ALA A 379 38.08 9.99 15.24
N ASN A 380 37.04 10.65 15.73
CA ASN A 380 37.14 11.54 16.90
C ASN A 380 35.84 11.46 17.71
N ILE A 381 35.93 11.07 18.96
CA ILE A 381 34.84 11.08 19.93
C ILE A 381 35.19 12.05 21.05
N HIS A 382 34.23 12.87 21.43
CA HIS A 382 34.34 13.66 22.66
C HIS A 382 33.11 13.42 23.51
N VAL A 383 33.34 12.96 24.73
CA VAL A 383 32.31 12.71 25.73
C VAL A 383 32.47 13.72 26.85
N GLN A 384 31.39 14.41 27.24
CA GLN A 384 31.41 15.44 28.25
C GLN A 384 30.12 15.40 29.08
N ASN A 385 30.15 16.14 30.22
CA ASN A 385 29.01 16.23 31.13
C ASN A 385 28.59 14.89 31.74
N ILE A 386 29.56 14.04 32.12
CA ILE A 386 29.33 12.82 32.87
C ILE A 386 29.63 13.10 34.36
N GLU A 387 28.64 12.95 35.22
CA GLU A 387 28.74 13.25 36.66
C GLU A 387 29.92 12.58 37.34
N ALA A 388 30.20 11.32 36.95
CA ALA A 388 31.36 10.58 37.52
C ALA A 388 32.70 11.22 37.15
N PHE A 389 32.82 11.78 35.93
CA PHE A 389 34.03 12.47 35.51
C PHE A 389 34.14 13.86 36.10
N ASP A 390 33.02 14.56 36.26
CA ASP A 390 32.99 15.84 36.97
C ASP A 390 33.40 15.69 38.43
N ALA A 391 32.92 14.63 39.09
CA ALA A 391 33.33 14.29 40.47
C ALA A 391 34.82 13.97 40.57
N LEU A 392 35.34 13.17 39.62
CA LEU A 392 36.76 12.80 39.57
C LEU A 392 37.65 13.98 39.29
N ALA A 393 37.30 14.84 38.33
CA ALA A 393 37.98 16.11 38.02
C ALA A 393 38.09 16.99 39.23
N LYS A 394 36.98 17.15 39.97
CA LYS A 394 36.93 17.95 41.22
C LYS A 394 37.79 17.31 42.31
N ALA A 395 37.76 15.98 42.46
CA ALA A 395 38.52 15.27 43.48
C ALA A 395 40.05 15.31 43.25
N LEU A 396 40.46 15.32 41.99
CA LEU A 396 41.87 15.33 41.57
C LEU A 396 42.39 16.72 41.22
N GLY A 397 41.55 17.73 41.22
CA GLY A 397 41.92 19.12 40.83
C GLY A 397 42.36 19.23 39.36
N ASN A 398 41.90 18.36 38.50
CA ASN A 398 42.27 18.31 37.10
C ASN A 398 41.01 18.39 36.18
N ASP A 399 40.79 19.58 35.59
CA ASP A 399 39.62 19.84 34.72
C ASP A 399 39.68 19.09 33.38
N ASP A 400 40.84 18.60 32.92
CA ASP A 400 40.93 17.80 31.71
C ASP A 400 40.16 16.46 31.80
N LEU A 401 39.95 15.99 33.03
CA LEU A 401 39.18 14.77 33.31
C LEU A 401 37.66 14.94 33.13
N ARG A 402 37.18 16.17 32.91
CA ARG A 402 35.74 16.43 32.60
C ARG A 402 35.36 16.05 31.19
N LYS A 403 36.34 15.88 30.31
CA LYS A 403 36.14 15.47 28.90
C LYS A 403 36.97 14.25 28.63
N ILE A 404 36.39 13.32 27.88
CA ILE A 404 37.14 12.24 27.22
C ILE A 404 37.19 12.59 25.75
N GLU A 405 38.39 12.78 25.24
CA GLU A 405 38.66 12.88 23.82
C GLU A 405 39.39 11.60 23.39
N ALA A 406 38.79 10.83 22.49
CA ALA A 406 39.39 9.62 21.98
C ALA A 406 39.41 9.64 20.44
N ARG A 407 40.47 9.08 19.88
CA ARG A 407 40.71 9.01 18.43
C ARG A 407 40.76 7.56 17.97
N ASP A 408 40.40 7.36 16.69
CA ASP A 408 40.46 6.05 16.03
C ASP A 408 39.73 4.95 16.82
N VAL A 409 38.57 5.26 17.36
CA VAL A 409 37.78 4.34 18.18
C VAL A 409 37.08 3.33 17.28
N ALA A 410 37.19 2.03 17.58
CA ALA A 410 36.45 0.96 16.94
C ALA A 410 35.87 0.03 18.02
N ILE A 411 34.55 -0.05 18.08
CA ILE A 411 33.83 -0.82 19.08
C ILE A 411 32.97 -1.87 18.38
N ARG A 412 33.27 -3.15 18.61
CA ARG A 412 32.39 -4.25 18.18
C ARG A 412 31.42 -4.59 19.30
N PHE A 413 30.16 -4.76 18.92
CA PHE A 413 29.10 -5.07 19.86
C PHE A 413 28.19 -6.16 19.34
N SER A 414 27.49 -6.77 20.25
CA SER A 414 26.34 -7.64 19.97
C SER A 414 25.20 -7.30 20.92
N ILE A 415 23.97 -7.47 20.44
CA ILE A 415 22.76 -7.33 21.25
C ILE A 415 22.06 -8.67 21.24
N LYS A 416 21.72 -9.17 22.41
CA LYS A 416 20.95 -10.38 22.61
C LYS A 416 20.05 -10.23 23.82
N ASP A 417 18.77 -10.57 23.66
CA ASP A 417 17.78 -10.48 24.75
C ASP A 417 17.76 -9.09 25.44
N GLY A 418 17.86 -8.01 24.63
CA GLY A 418 17.86 -6.62 25.09
C GLY A 418 19.14 -6.19 25.84
N ARG A 419 20.21 -7.00 25.80
CA ARG A 419 21.49 -6.69 26.44
C ARG A 419 22.57 -6.45 25.41
N ILE A 420 23.28 -5.32 25.53
CA ILE A 420 24.45 -5.00 24.72
C ILE A 420 25.69 -5.58 25.41
N THR A 421 26.50 -6.26 24.61
CA THR A 421 27.83 -6.72 24.99
C THR A 421 28.85 -6.15 24.01
N THR A 422 29.91 -5.54 24.54
CA THR A 422 31.02 -5.02 23.71
C THR A 422 32.24 -5.93 23.88
N GLN A 423 32.99 -6.08 22.78
CA GLN A 423 34.33 -6.67 22.89
C GLN A 423 35.30 -5.63 23.49
N PRO A 424 36.39 -6.08 24.16
CA PRO A 424 37.47 -5.17 24.60
C PRO A 424 37.96 -4.32 23.40
N PHE A 425 38.15 -3.05 23.64
CA PHE A 425 38.64 -2.11 22.65
C PHE A 425 39.64 -1.11 23.24
N ASP A 426 40.57 -0.62 22.44
CA ASP A 426 41.54 0.34 22.84
C ASP A 426 41.03 1.77 22.67
N LEU A 427 41.30 2.64 23.65
CA LEU A 427 41.06 4.07 23.57
C LEU A 427 42.42 4.79 23.48
N LYS A 428 42.63 5.48 22.38
CA LYS A 428 43.74 6.43 22.25
C LYS A 428 43.26 7.80 22.68
N MET A 429 43.63 8.18 23.87
CA MET A 429 43.33 9.49 24.45
C MET A 429 44.44 10.50 24.10
#